data_5f16c7239c8ef904c8f83b2ab634e582
#
_entry.id   5f16c7239c8ef904c8f83b2ab634e582
#
_cell.length_a   1.000
_cell.length_b   1.000
_cell.length_c   1.000
_cell.angle_alpha   90.00
_cell.angle_beta   90.00
_cell.angle_gamma   90.00
#
_symmetry.space_group_name_H-M   'P 1'
#
loop_
_entity.id
_entity.type
_entity.pdbx_description
1 polymer ?
#
loop_
_entity_poly.entity_id
_entity_poly.type
_entity_poly.pdbx_seq_one_letter_code
_entity_poly.pdbx_strand_id
1 'polypeptide(L)'
;MTSEPAAVAWVSLGANLGRRTAALAALRRELTRDSVTVEAASRELLTRAVGVRGQPDFHNQVVRLRAPAPWRAETWLAHCERAAHAAGRRPTYHWGPRRADADVLLLGERGDIRVDEPGLHVPHPELAQRPFLCALLAELDPTLRLPDGRLLAELGGEFYMGSRSAS
;
A
#
# COMPACT_ATOMS: atom_id res chain seq x y z
N MET A 1 19.35 -11.85 11.89
CA MET A 1 19.87 -11.05 10.79
C MET A 1 18.88 -9.94 10.44
N THR A 2 19.37 -8.74 10.33
CA THR A 2 18.54 -7.64 9.86
C THR A 2 18.40 -7.72 8.35
N SER A 3 17.21 -7.44 7.85
CA SER A 3 16.96 -7.40 6.42
C SER A 3 17.68 -6.20 5.78
N GLU A 4 17.90 -6.29 4.47
CA GLU A 4 18.53 -5.24 3.69
C GLU A 4 17.70 -3.94 3.79
N PRO A 5 18.34 -2.79 4.05
CA PRO A 5 17.61 -1.53 4.01
C PRO A 5 17.16 -1.18 2.60
N ALA A 6 16.08 -0.45 2.50
CA ALA A 6 15.45 -0.11 1.22
C ALA A 6 15.23 1.40 1.10
N ALA A 7 15.64 1.96 -0.02
CA ALA A 7 15.33 3.36 -0.34
C ALA A 7 13.91 3.53 -0.85
N VAL A 8 13.28 2.48 -1.35
CA VAL A 8 11.95 2.52 -1.96
C VAL A 8 11.01 1.58 -1.22
N ALA A 9 9.80 2.06 -0.97
CA ALA A 9 8.70 1.25 -0.46
C ALA A 9 7.47 1.43 -1.35
N TRP A 10 6.72 0.34 -1.50
CA TRP A 10 5.46 0.31 -2.22
C TRP A 10 4.37 0.13 -1.17
N VAL A 11 3.49 1.11 -1.04
CA VAL A 11 2.59 1.22 0.10
C VAL A 11 1.15 1.31 -0.37
N SER A 12 0.26 0.53 0.25
CA SER A 12 -1.17 0.67 0.02
C SER A 12 -1.75 1.71 0.97
N LEU A 13 -2.62 2.54 0.44
CA LEU A 13 -3.40 3.51 1.19
C LEU A 13 -4.85 3.10 1.13
N GLY A 14 -5.55 3.18 2.25
CA GLY A 14 -6.95 2.80 2.31
C GLY A 14 -7.74 3.67 3.25
N ALA A 15 -9.01 3.90 2.91
CA ALA A 15 -9.93 4.64 3.75
C ALA A 15 -11.35 4.11 3.54
N ASN A 16 -12.11 3.96 4.63
CA ASN A 16 -13.46 3.41 4.55
C ASN A 16 -14.49 4.23 5.33
N LEU A 17 -14.15 5.48 5.68
CA LEU A 17 -15.03 6.34 6.45
C LEU A 17 -14.87 7.79 6.03
N GLY A 18 -15.97 8.56 6.08
CA GLY A 18 -15.97 9.98 5.84
C GLY A 18 -15.60 10.35 4.41
N ARG A 19 -14.80 11.41 4.26
CA ARG A 19 -14.34 11.85 2.94
C ARG A 19 -13.14 11.01 2.53
N ARG A 20 -13.39 9.86 1.92
CA ARG A 20 -12.38 8.87 1.57
C ARG A 20 -11.27 9.43 0.68
N THR A 21 -11.63 10.22 -0.32
CA THR A 21 -10.63 10.86 -1.19
C THR A 21 -9.76 11.85 -0.42
N ALA A 22 -10.36 12.62 0.48
CA ALA A 22 -9.60 13.55 1.32
C ALA A 22 -8.67 12.81 2.29
N ALA A 23 -9.09 11.64 2.78
CA ALA A 23 -8.26 10.80 3.65
C ALA A 23 -7.03 10.28 2.90
N LEU A 24 -7.19 9.84 1.65
CA LEU A 24 -6.05 9.40 0.83
C LEU A 24 -5.09 10.55 0.54
N ALA A 25 -5.62 11.75 0.25
CA ALA A 25 -4.79 12.92 0.03
C ALA A 25 -4.00 13.29 1.30
N ALA A 26 -4.64 13.20 2.47
CA ALA A 26 -3.98 13.44 3.74
C ALA A 26 -2.87 12.42 4.01
N LEU A 27 -3.11 11.14 3.71
CA LEU A 27 -2.10 10.10 3.82
C LEU A 27 -0.88 10.40 2.95
N ARG A 28 -1.11 10.75 1.68
CA ARG A 28 -0.01 11.09 0.77
C ARG A 28 0.81 12.25 1.30
N ARG A 29 0.14 13.29 1.82
CA ARG A 29 0.82 14.46 2.38
C ARG A 29 1.65 14.09 3.60
N GLU A 30 1.09 13.29 4.51
CA GLU A 30 1.81 12.87 5.70
C GLU A 30 3.00 11.97 5.38
N LEU A 31 2.90 11.17 4.33
CA LEU A 31 3.99 10.29 3.91
C LEU A 31 5.17 11.06 3.32
N THR A 32 4.99 12.31 2.92
CA THR A 32 6.10 13.13 2.40
C THR A 32 6.94 13.78 3.50
N ARG A 33 6.64 13.54 4.76
CA ARG A 33 7.50 14.01 5.86
C ARG A 33 8.83 13.27 5.83
N ASP A 34 9.82 13.82 6.52
CA ASP A 34 11.17 13.25 6.64
C ASP A 34 11.85 13.09 5.29
N SER A 35 11.58 14.01 4.37
CA SER A 35 12.16 14.05 3.03
C SER A 35 11.81 12.85 2.16
N VAL A 36 10.71 12.17 2.46
CA VAL A 36 10.19 11.10 1.61
C VAL A 36 9.47 11.72 0.42
N THR A 37 9.70 11.17 -0.76
CA THR A 37 9.05 11.59 -2.00
C THR A 37 8.03 10.56 -2.45
N VAL A 38 6.84 11.00 -2.85
CA VAL A 38 5.88 10.15 -3.56
C VAL A 38 6.29 10.17 -5.03
N GLU A 39 6.94 9.11 -5.50
CA GLU A 39 7.44 9.03 -6.88
C GLU A 39 6.35 8.71 -7.88
N ALA A 40 5.39 7.92 -7.46
CA ALA A 40 4.28 7.51 -8.31
C ALA A 40 3.09 7.14 -7.45
N ALA A 41 1.90 7.35 -8.00
CA ALA A 41 0.64 6.98 -7.36
C ALA A 41 -0.26 6.32 -8.41
N SER A 42 -0.91 5.23 -8.01
CA SER A 42 -1.88 4.56 -8.87
C SER A 42 -3.19 5.34 -8.92
N ARG A 43 -4.09 4.92 -9.78
CA ARG A 43 -5.47 5.38 -9.71
C ARG A 43 -6.06 5.01 -8.35
N GLU A 44 -7.10 5.71 -7.96
CA GLU A 44 -7.88 5.36 -6.78
C GLU A 44 -8.94 4.33 -7.20
N LEU A 45 -9.15 3.32 -6.37
CA LEU A 45 -10.07 2.22 -6.66
C LEU A 45 -10.99 1.98 -5.48
N LEU A 46 -12.29 2.00 -5.75
CA LEU A 46 -13.30 1.69 -4.73
C LEU A 46 -13.55 0.19 -4.72
N THR A 47 -13.40 -0.44 -3.56
CA THR A 47 -13.66 -1.87 -3.38
C THR A 47 -14.70 -2.08 -2.30
N ARG A 48 -15.47 -3.17 -2.40
CA ARG A 48 -16.47 -3.48 -1.39
C ARG A 48 -15.83 -3.98 -0.10
N ALA A 49 -16.37 -3.51 1.02
CA ALA A 49 -16.00 -4.04 2.31
C ALA A 49 -16.53 -5.49 2.41
N VAL A 50 -15.62 -6.43 2.69
CA VAL A 50 -15.94 -7.85 2.75
C VAL A 50 -16.10 -8.27 4.21
N GLY A 51 -17.18 -9.00 4.50
CA GLY A 51 -17.38 -9.64 5.78
C GLY A 51 -17.90 -8.77 6.90
N VAL A 52 -18.13 -7.48 6.67
CA VAL A 52 -18.67 -6.58 7.71
C VAL A 52 -19.89 -5.84 7.17
N ARG A 53 -21.05 -6.19 7.70
CA ARG A 53 -22.29 -5.53 7.31
C ARG A 53 -22.30 -4.08 7.77
N GLY A 54 -22.79 -3.21 6.89
CA GLY A 54 -22.98 -1.80 7.21
C GLY A 54 -21.73 -0.95 7.16
N GLN A 55 -20.56 -1.52 6.84
CA GLN A 55 -19.39 -0.71 6.59
C GLN A 55 -19.36 -0.19 5.16
N PRO A 56 -18.94 1.08 4.96
CA PRO A 56 -18.77 1.60 3.60
C PRO A 56 -17.64 0.87 2.88
N ASP A 57 -17.70 0.94 1.55
CA ASP A 57 -16.65 0.39 0.72
C ASP A 57 -15.32 1.09 1.00
N PHE A 58 -14.23 0.38 0.73
CA PHE A 58 -12.88 0.93 0.87
C PHE A 58 -12.48 1.70 -0.38
N HIS A 59 -11.85 2.84 -0.17
CA HIS A 59 -11.20 3.60 -1.21
C HIS A 59 -9.70 3.33 -1.11
N ASN A 60 -9.10 2.78 -2.16
CA ASN A 60 -7.72 2.27 -2.16
C ASN A 60 -6.86 2.94 -3.20
N GLN A 61 -5.57 3.05 -2.88
CA GLN A 61 -4.55 3.54 -3.79
C GLN A 61 -3.22 2.90 -3.41
N VAL A 62 -2.30 2.78 -4.36
CA VAL A 62 -0.92 2.34 -4.09
C VAL A 62 0.02 3.46 -4.50
N VAL A 63 1.04 3.70 -3.67
CA VAL A 63 2.06 4.71 -3.95
C VAL A 63 3.45 4.07 -3.88
N ARG A 64 4.36 4.61 -4.70
CA ARG A 64 5.78 4.28 -4.64
C ARG A 64 6.48 5.43 -3.95
N LEU A 65 7.17 5.15 -2.86
CA LEU A 65 7.82 6.15 -2.02
C LEU A 65 9.34 5.97 -2.08
N ARG A 66 10.06 7.09 -2.05
CA ARG A 66 11.53 7.07 -1.93
C ARG A 66 11.95 7.87 -0.70
N ALA A 67 12.75 7.22 0.15
CA ALA A 67 13.38 7.89 1.29
C ALA A 67 14.68 8.58 0.86
N PRO A 68 15.18 9.55 1.65
CA PRO A 68 16.44 10.24 1.32
C PRO A 68 17.67 9.35 1.38
N ALA A 69 17.57 8.21 2.06
CA ALA A 69 18.59 7.19 2.17
C ALA A 69 17.90 5.84 2.38
N PRO A 70 18.61 4.72 2.19
CA PRO A 70 17.98 3.43 2.49
C PRO A 70 17.55 3.35 3.95
N TRP A 71 16.29 2.99 4.16
CA TRP A 71 15.70 2.84 5.49
C TRP A 71 15.51 1.37 5.83
N ARG A 72 15.65 1.05 7.11
CA ARG A 72 15.32 -0.28 7.60
C ARG A 72 13.80 -0.51 7.49
N ALA A 73 13.39 -1.77 7.39
CA ALA A 73 11.97 -2.12 7.26
C ALA A 73 11.15 -1.55 8.42
N GLU A 74 11.69 -1.60 9.65
CA GLU A 74 11.01 -1.07 10.82
C GLU A 74 10.77 0.44 10.72
N THR A 75 11.71 1.16 10.12
CA THR A 75 11.57 2.60 9.90
C THR A 75 10.45 2.89 8.90
N TRP A 76 10.36 2.11 7.83
CA TRP A 76 9.26 2.22 6.88
C TRP A 76 7.90 1.95 7.54
N LEU A 77 7.84 0.90 8.38
CA LEU A 77 6.62 0.57 9.10
C LEU A 77 6.19 1.72 10.02
N ALA A 78 7.13 2.24 10.81
CA ALA A 78 6.85 3.35 11.72
C ALA A 78 6.40 4.60 10.97
N HIS A 79 7.03 4.87 9.81
CA HIS A 79 6.66 6.01 8.96
C HIS A 79 5.21 5.90 8.47
N CYS A 80 4.81 4.71 8.02
CA CYS A 80 3.44 4.45 7.57
C CYS A 80 2.43 4.55 8.71
N GLU A 81 2.75 3.99 9.88
CA GLU A 81 1.88 4.06 11.05
C GLU A 81 1.67 5.51 11.50
N ARG A 82 2.75 6.29 11.54
CA ARG A 82 2.67 7.70 11.89
C ARG A 82 1.78 8.47 10.91
N ALA A 83 1.98 8.23 9.62
CA ALA A 83 1.19 8.89 8.57
C ALA A 83 -0.30 8.55 8.71
N ALA A 84 -0.61 7.29 8.93
CA ALA A 84 -1.99 6.84 9.10
C ALA A 84 -2.64 7.49 10.32
N HIS A 85 -1.91 7.57 11.42
CA HIS A 85 -2.40 8.21 12.65
C HIS A 85 -2.64 9.71 12.41
N ALA A 86 -1.68 10.39 11.80
CA ALA A 86 -1.79 11.82 11.52
C ALA A 86 -2.91 12.13 10.51
N ALA A 87 -3.16 11.25 9.57
CA ALA A 87 -4.20 11.44 8.56
C ALA A 87 -5.62 11.15 9.09
N GLY A 88 -5.74 10.68 10.32
CA GLY A 88 -7.04 10.50 10.95
C GLY A 88 -7.41 9.08 11.36
N ARG A 89 -6.47 8.12 11.26
CA ARG A 89 -6.69 6.80 11.82
C ARG A 89 -6.68 6.93 13.34
N ARG A 90 -7.86 6.88 13.94
CA ARG A 90 -7.98 6.96 15.39
C ARG A 90 -8.56 5.66 15.92
N PRO A 91 -8.19 5.25 17.15
CA PRO A 91 -8.91 4.17 17.80
C PRO A 91 -10.38 4.55 17.84
N THR A 92 -11.22 3.76 17.20
CA THR A 92 -12.66 3.94 17.28
C THR A 92 -13.21 3.00 18.33
N TYR A 93 -14.49 3.16 18.66
CA TYR A 93 -15.13 2.16 19.50
C TYR A 93 -15.01 0.78 18.84
N HIS A 94 -15.18 -0.26 19.63
CA HIS A 94 -14.84 -1.64 19.29
C HIS A 94 -15.20 -2.11 17.87
N TRP A 95 -16.30 -1.67 17.30
CA TRP A 95 -16.77 -2.06 15.97
C TRP A 95 -16.68 -0.94 14.95
N GLY A 96 -16.02 0.16 15.30
CA GLY A 96 -15.95 1.32 14.44
C GLY A 96 -14.99 1.12 13.26
N PRO A 97 -15.31 1.66 12.08
CA PRO A 97 -14.41 1.59 10.92
C PRO A 97 -13.21 2.52 11.10
N ARG A 98 -12.11 2.18 10.46
CA ARG A 98 -10.91 3.02 10.45
C ARG A 98 -11.05 4.09 9.37
N ARG A 99 -10.46 5.27 9.64
CA ARG A 99 -10.49 6.35 8.67
C ARG A 99 -9.41 6.24 7.62
N ALA A 100 -8.21 5.83 8.01
CA ALA A 100 -7.07 5.80 7.11
C ALA A 100 -6.09 4.72 7.53
N ASP A 101 -5.53 4.01 6.55
CA ASP A 101 -4.49 3.00 6.76
C ASP A 101 -3.41 3.15 5.70
N ALA A 102 -2.17 2.83 6.09
CA ALA A 102 -1.04 2.76 5.18
C ALA A 102 -0.24 1.50 5.51
N ASP A 103 -0.11 0.60 4.54
CA ASP A 103 0.56 -0.68 4.73
C ASP A 103 1.68 -0.87 3.73
N VAL A 104 2.85 -1.31 4.21
CA VAL A 104 3.97 -1.65 3.34
C VAL A 104 3.65 -2.95 2.62
N LEU A 105 3.62 -2.90 1.29
CA LEU A 105 3.37 -4.08 0.44
C LEU A 105 4.67 -4.72 -0.03
N LEU A 106 5.59 -3.91 -0.53
CA LEU A 106 6.87 -4.33 -1.08
C LEU A 106 7.96 -3.34 -0.66
N LEU A 107 9.20 -3.80 -0.64
CA LEU A 107 10.37 -2.96 -0.39
C LEU A 107 11.42 -3.17 -1.49
N GLY A 108 12.15 -2.10 -1.81
CA GLY A 108 13.23 -2.11 -2.79
C GLY A 108 12.79 -1.54 -4.13
N GLU A 109 13.79 -1.16 -4.95
CA GLU A 109 13.54 -0.58 -6.28
C GLU A 109 12.68 -1.50 -7.14
N ARG A 110 12.86 -2.81 -7.02
CA ARG A 110 12.12 -3.83 -7.77
C ARG A 110 11.10 -4.57 -6.91
N GLY A 111 10.90 -4.12 -5.66
CA GLY A 111 9.96 -4.78 -4.76
C GLY A 111 10.40 -6.18 -4.33
N ASP A 112 11.69 -6.47 -4.35
CA ASP A 112 12.21 -7.81 -4.14
C ASP A 112 12.96 -8.01 -2.80
N ILE A 113 12.99 -7.00 -1.95
CA ILE A 113 13.57 -7.13 -0.62
C ILE A 113 12.59 -7.86 0.29
N ARG A 114 13.04 -8.97 0.88
CA ARG A 114 12.20 -9.80 1.73
C ARG A 114 12.47 -9.54 3.19
N VAL A 115 11.40 -9.45 3.96
CA VAL A 115 11.46 -9.31 5.42
C VAL A 115 10.57 -10.37 6.04
N ASP A 116 11.09 -11.08 7.02
CA ASP A 116 10.33 -12.10 7.74
C ASP A 116 10.70 -12.02 9.23
N GLU A 117 10.08 -11.08 9.90
CA GLU A 117 10.31 -10.80 11.31
C GLU A 117 8.97 -10.74 12.04
N PRO A 118 8.94 -11.00 13.36
CA PRO A 118 7.68 -10.89 14.11
C PRO A 118 7.01 -9.54 13.91
N GLY A 119 5.77 -9.56 13.44
CA GLY A 119 5.00 -8.34 13.21
C GLY A 119 5.33 -7.58 11.94
N LEU A 120 6.26 -8.09 11.11
CA LEU A 120 6.66 -7.39 9.90
C LEU A 120 7.06 -8.39 8.81
N HIS A 121 6.19 -8.57 7.84
CA HIS A 121 6.41 -9.47 6.71
C HIS A 121 6.29 -8.72 5.39
N VAL A 122 7.33 -8.80 4.56
CA VAL A 122 7.34 -8.19 3.22
C VAL A 122 7.86 -9.23 2.23
N PRO A 123 7.16 -9.50 1.13
CA PRO A 123 5.89 -8.89 0.70
C PRO A 123 4.77 -9.10 1.73
N HIS A 124 3.79 -8.18 1.69
CA HIS A 124 2.63 -8.33 2.56
C HIS A 124 2.02 -9.73 2.40
N PRO A 125 1.78 -10.46 3.50
CA PRO A 125 1.42 -11.89 3.40
C PRO A 125 0.10 -12.16 2.69
N GLU A 126 -0.80 -11.19 2.64
CA GLU A 126 -2.10 -11.35 1.98
C GLU A 126 -2.14 -10.73 0.59
N LEU A 127 -1.00 -10.25 0.07
CA LEU A 127 -0.99 -9.54 -1.21
C LEU A 127 -1.54 -10.39 -2.36
N ALA A 128 -1.16 -11.68 -2.42
CA ALA A 128 -1.61 -12.56 -3.49
C ALA A 128 -3.13 -12.79 -3.48
N GLN A 129 -3.77 -12.64 -2.32
CA GLN A 129 -5.23 -12.79 -2.18
C GLN A 129 -5.98 -11.46 -2.37
N ARG A 130 -5.27 -10.39 -2.75
CA ARG A 130 -5.87 -9.07 -2.96
C ARG A 130 -5.59 -8.59 -4.39
N PRO A 131 -6.31 -9.15 -5.38
CA PRO A 131 -6.03 -8.84 -6.78
C PRO A 131 -6.10 -7.34 -7.09
N PHE A 132 -6.96 -6.60 -6.41
CA PHE A 132 -7.04 -5.16 -6.63
C PHE A 132 -5.72 -4.44 -6.28
N LEU A 133 -5.01 -4.87 -5.22
CA LEU A 133 -3.71 -4.29 -4.87
C LEU A 133 -2.63 -4.72 -5.86
N CYS A 134 -2.67 -5.97 -6.31
CA CYS A 134 -1.75 -6.45 -7.34
C CYS A 134 -1.90 -5.63 -8.62
N ALA A 135 -3.14 -5.32 -9.01
CA ALA A 135 -3.42 -4.51 -10.20
C ALA A 135 -2.88 -3.09 -10.04
N LEU A 136 -3.09 -2.46 -8.88
CA LEU A 136 -2.61 -1.11 -8.65
C LEU A 136 -1.09 -1.03 -8.61
N LEU A 137 -0.43 -2.04 -8.03
CA LEU A 137 1.04 -2.15 -8.09
C LEU A 137 1.52 -2.28 -9.52
N ALA A 138 0.87 -3.12 -10.32
CA ALA A 138 1.24 -3.34 -11.71
C ALA A 138 1.05 -2.10 -12.58
N GLU A 139 0.13 -1.20 -12.21
CA GLU A 139 0.03 0.09 -12.90
C GLU A 139 1.29 0.92 -12.72
N LEU A 140 1.91 0.84 -11.54
CA LEU A 140 3.14 1.59 -11.28
C LEU A 140 4.35 0.93 -11.93
N ASP A 141 4.38 -0.40 -11.95
CA ASP A 141 5.44 -1.15 -12.60
C ASP A 141 4.92 -2.53 -13.02
N PRO A 142 4.63 -2.73 -14.31
CA PRO A 142 4.08 -4.00 -14.80
C PRO A 142 5.05 -5.17 -14.73
N THR A 143 6.31 -4.94 -14.40
CA THR A 143 7.31 -6.03 -14.28
C THR A 143 7.40 -6.60 -12.88
N LEU A 144 6.69 -6.04 -11.91
CA LEU A 144 6.74 -6.53 -10.54
C LEU A 144 6.27 -7.97 -10.40
N ARG A 145 7.03 -8.74 -9.62
CA ARG A 145 6.73 -10.14 -9.32
C ARG A 145 6.79 -10.41 -7.83
N LEU A 146 6.03 -11.41 -7.39
CA LEU A 146 6.22 -11.98 -6.07
C LEU A 146 7.50 -12.81 -6.03
N PRO A 147 8.04 -13.11 -4.83
CA PRO A 147 9.24 -13.94 -4.70
C PRO A 147 9.15 -15.31 -5.37
N ASP A 148 7.93 -15.86 -5.50
CA ASP A 148 7.71 -17.15 -6.16
C ASP A 148 7.68 -17.02 -7.70
N GLY A 149 7.87 -15.81 -8.23
CA GLY A 149 7.92 -15.56 -9.68
C GLY A 149 6.60 -15.15 -10.30
N ARG A 150 5.50 -15.21 -9.57
CA ARG A 150 4.20 -14.81 -10.14
C ARG A 150 4.17 -13.31 -10.44
N LEU A 151 3.67 -12.97 -11.61
CA LEU A 151 3.58 -11.59 -12.07
C LEU A 151 2.38 -10.90 -11.42
N LEU A 152 2.59 -9.76 -10.77
CA LEU A 152 1.51 -9.05 -10.10
C LEU A 152 0.42 -8.61 -11.09
N ALA A 153 0.81 -8.22 -12.32
CA ALA A 153 -0.15 -7.87 -13.35
C ALA A 153 -1.13 -9.02 -13.65
N GLU A 154 -0.65 -10.26 -13.64
CA GLU A 154 -1.51 -11.44 -13.84
C GLU A 154 -2.40 -11.68 -12.62
N LEU A 155 -1.84 -11.55 -11.42
CA LEU A 155 -2.61 -11.70 -10.18
C LEU A 155 -3.70 -10.63 -10.05
N GLY A 156 -3.46 -9.44 -10.63
CA GLY A 156 -4.45 -8.36 -10.65
C GLY A 156 -5.68 -8.67 -11.50
N GLY A 157 -5.53 -9.56 -12.47
CA GLY A 157 -6.65 -10.03 -13.28
C GLY A 157 -7.47 -8.90 -13.89
N GLU A 158 -8.76 -8.94 -13.69
CA GLU A 158 -9.69 -7.96 -14.27
C GLU A 158 -9.51 -6.55 -13.72
N PHE A 159 -8.88 -6.39 -12.56
CA PHE A 159 -8.60 -5.06 -12.00
C PHE A 159 -7.44 -4.36 -12.71
N TYR A 160 -6.56 -5.13 -13.37
CA TYR A 160 -5.41 -4.55 -14.06
C TYR A 160 -5.82 -3.98 -15.41
N MET A 161 -5.61 -2.69 -15.58
CA MET A 161 -6.04 -1.94 -16.76
C MET A 161 -4.94 -1.69 -17.79
N GLY A 162 -3.70 -2.07 -17.48
CA GLY A 162 -2.56 -1.77 -18.35
C GLY A 162 -2.67 -2.39 -19.73
N SER A 163 -3.19 -3.61 -19.83
CA SER A 163 -3.34 -4.33 -21.09
C SER A 163 -4.56 -3.88 -21.91
N ARG A 164 -5.41 -3.02 -21.34
CA ARG A 164 -6.64 -2.55 -22.00
C ARG A 164 -6.49 -1.20 -22.65
N SER A 165 -5.35 -0.57 -22.48
CA SER A 165 -5.13 0.80 -22.96
C SER A 165 -4.97 0.92 -24.47
N ALA A 166 -4.88 -0.19 -25.18
CA ALA A 166 -4.63 -0.22 -26.62
C ALA A 166 -5.90 -0.25 -27.47
N SER A 167 -7.06 -0.22 -26.88
CA SER A 167 -8.32 -0.25 -27.61
C SER A 167 -8.78 1.12 -28.04
#